data_fd70f3e286980ece17df8b1790391896
#
_entry.id   fd70f3e286980ece17df8b1790391896
#
_cell.length_a   1.000
_cell.length_b   1.000
_cell.length_c   1.000
_cell.angle_alpha   90.00
_cell.angle_beta   90.00
_cell.angle_gamma   90.00
#
_symmetry.space_group_name_H-M   'P 1'
#
loop_
_entity.id
_entity.type
_entity.pdbx_description
1 polymer ?
#
loop_
_entity_poly.entity_id
_entity_poly.type
_entity_poly.pdbx_seq_one_letter_code
_entity_poly.pdbx_strand_id
1 'polypeptide(L)'
;MNEMDIRLLALDLDGTLMDSQKRFPEINCRALQACERRGVRVCLVSGRSFELMRRFARELGVHPMMAACNGARIEAGENGPTLAEHTFAEADARRVLKTLEESGMYFDYYRRGCCYMGNPEAKAALGARYAHHVPGVEGEGEYRYETICDRDRLHADIAAGVYKFVALGMPYDPRFARLRDELADMGLSVSSASTRNIEFMPAGVDKGGAVRALCAAAGVSPENAMAFGDQTNDIPMLTACGWPVAMENAEPVVKECARIIAPDHDLGGVGLTLKKYVLGDEEI
;
A
#
# COMPACT_ATOMS: atom_id res chain seq x y z
N MET A 1 20.36 18.32 20.50
CA MET A 1 19.51 17.44 19.67
C MET A 1 19.42 18.12 18.32
N ASN A 2 19.80 17.46 17.23
CA ASN A 2 19.57 18.06 15.92
C ASN A 2 18.06 18.25 15.75
N GLU A 3 17.66 19.46 15.40
CA GLU A 3 16.29 19.80 15.07
C GLU A 3 15.82 18.89 13.94
N MET A 4 14.65 18.28 14.08
CA MET A 4 14.11 17.38 13.05
C MET A 4 13.74 18.20 11.82
N ASP A 5 14.57 18.14 10.76
CA ASP A 5 14.28 18.76 9.47
C ASP A 5 13.47 17.77 8.60
N ILE A 6 12.17 17.65 8.87
CA ILE A 6 11.26 16.78 8.13
C ILE A 6 10.71 17.52 6.92
N ARG A 7 10.98 16.97 5.72
CA ARG A 7 10.59 17.56 4.43
C ARG A 7 9.65 16.68 3.61
N LEU A 8 9.56 15.39 3.99
CA LEU A 8 8.68 14.44 3.31
C LEU A 8 8.07 13.47 4.32
N LEU A 9 6.78 13.18 4.15
CA LEU A 9 6.03 12.18 4.89
C LEU A 9 5.70 11.02 3.96
N ALA A 10 6.07 9.80 4.31
CA ALA A 10 5.69 8.57 3.62
C ALA A 10 4.71 7.80 4.52
N LEU A 11 3.48 7.61 4.06
CA LEU A 11 2.37 7.21 4.90
C LEU A 11 1.69 5.97 4.31
N ASP A 12 1.65 4.88 5.09
CA ASP A 12 0.73 3.80 4.79
C ASP A 12 -0.72 4.21 5.13
N LEU A 13 -1.68 3.45 4.64
CA LEU A 13 -3.11 3.73 4.79
C LEU A 13 -3.75 2.84 5.87
N ASP A 14 -3.75 1.53 5.66
CA ASP A 14 -4.50 0.57 6.47
C ASP A 14 -3.79 0.27 7.79
N GLY A 15 -4.42 0.59 8.93
CA GLY A 15 -3.78 0.43 10.24
C GLY A 15 -2.78 1.54 10.58
N THR A 16 -2.66 2.55 9.71
CA THR A 16 -1.78 3.71 9.89
C THR A 16 -2.57 5.02 9.82
N LEU A 17 -2.97 5.47 8.61
CA LEU A 17 -3.76 6.71 8.46
C LEU A 17 -5.24 6.51 8.74
N MET A 18 -5.79 5.32 8.44
CA MET A 18 -7.20 4.99 8.61
C MET A 18 -7.45 4.31 9.94
N ASP A 19 -8.59 4.63 10.55
CA ASP A 19 -9.11 3.95 11.75
C ASP A 19 -9.64 2.52 11.41
N SER A 20 -10.01 1.75 12.43
CA SER A 20 -10.59 0.41 12.30
C SER A 20 -11.92 0.39 11.49
N GLN A 21 -12.57 1.53 11.33
CA GLN A 21 -13.80 1.70 10.53
C GLN A 21 -13.50 2.19 9.11
N LYS A 22 -12.23 2.21 8.71
CA LYS A 22 -11.76 2.68 7.38
C LYS A 22 -12.08 4.15 7.09
N ARG A 23 -12.07 5.00 8.11
CA ARG A 23 -12.23 6.46 8.01
C ARG A 23 -10.91 7.13 8.36
N PHE A 24 -10.72 8.35 7.93
CA PHE A 24 -9.58 9.18 8.33
C PHE A 24 -9.95 9.98 9.59
N PRO A 25 -9.26 9.75 10.73
CA PRO A 25 -9.43 10.62 11.89
C PRO A 25 -9.18 12.09 11.53
N GLU A 26 -10.04 12.99 11.99
CA GLU A 26 -9.98 14.42 11.63
C GLU A 26 -8.62 15.06 11.95
N ILE A 27 -8.01 14.64 13.07
CA ILE A 27 -6.69 15.12 13.45
C ILE A 27 -5.61 14.74 12.43
N ASN A 28 -5.71 13.57 11.78
CA ASN A 28 -4.80 13.17 10.70
C ASN A 28 -4.95 14.09 9.50
N CYS A 29 -6.20 14.36 9.08
CA CYS A 29 -6.47 15.26 7.96
C CYS A 29 -5.90 16.66 8.20
N ARG A 30 -6.22 17.25 9.35
CA ARG A 30 -5.75 18.59 9.71
C ARG A 30 -4.23 18.69 9.82
N ALA A 31 -3.59 17.69 10.42
CA ALA A 31 -2.13 17.66 10.55
C ALA A 31 -1.44 17.54 9.19
N LEU A 32 -1.92 16.68 8.29
CA LEU A 32 -1.37 16.54 6.95
C LEU A 32 -1.51 17.82 6.13
N GLN A 33 -2.69 18.45 6.17
CA GLN A 33 -2.92 19.74 5.52
C GLN A 33 -2.00 20.85 6.08
N ALA A 34 -1.77 20.85 7.40
CA ALA A 34 -0.83 21.79 8.01
C ALA A 34 0.62 21.53 7.57
N CYS A 35 1.05 20.28 7.51
CA CYS A 35 2.36 19.91 6.98
C CYS A 35 2.53 20.35 5.52
N GLU A 36 1.52 20.11 4.67
CA GLU A 36 1.54 20.52 3.26
C GLU A 36 1.65 22.05 3.13
N ARG A 37 0.90 22.83 3.92
CA ARG A 37 1.03 24.31 3.96
C ARG A 37 2.43 24.79 4.34
N ARG A 38 3.18 24.03 5.13
CA ARG A 38 4.58 24.29 5.50
C ARG A 38 5.58 23.82 4.44
N GLY A 39 5.10 23.28 3.32
CA GLY A 39 5.96 22.79 2.24
C GLY A 39 6.51 21.38 2.47
N VAL A 40 6.05 20.65 3.50
CA VAL A 40 6.38 19.24 3.70
C VAL A 40 5.63 18.42 2.66
N ARG A 41 6.35 17.59 1.92
CA ARG A 41 5.76 16.73 0.88
C ARG A 41 5.01 15.57 1.51
N VAL A 42 3.74 15.42 1.20
CA VAL A 42 2.92 14.27 1.62
C VAL A 42 2.99 13.20 0.54
N CYS A 43 3.29 11.96 0.94
CA CYS A 43 3.31 10.80 0.05
C CYS A 43 2.47 9.68 0.66
N LEU A 44 1.54 9.13 -0.11
CA LEU A 44 0.81 7.92 0.23
C LEU A 44 1.51 6.70 -0.39
N VAL A 45 1.80 5.68 0.40
CA VAL A 45 2.53 4.47 -0.02
C VAL A 45 1.75 3.24 0.43
N SER A 46 1.05 2.58 -0.49
CA SER A 46 0.11 1.52 -0.12
C SER A 46 0.10 0.33 -1.09
N GLY A 47 -0.34 -0.82 -0.60
CA GLY A 47 -0.67 -1.99 -1.43
C GLY A 47 -1.94 -1.81 -2.28
N ARG A 48 -2.70 -0.73 -2.07
CA ARG A 48 -3.94 -0.42 -2.80
C ARG A 48 -3.67 0.07 -4.21
N SER A 49 -4.71 0.02 -5.07
CA SER A 49 -4.63 0.55 -6.43
C SER A 49 -4.52 2.08 -6.42
N PHE A 50 -3.95 2.63 -7.49
CA PHE A 50 -3.80 4.08 -7.66
C PHE A 50 -5.15 4.80 -7.66
N GLU A 51 -6.16 4.23 -8.31
CA GLU A 51 -7.49 4.79 -8.44
C GLU A 51 -8.17 4.95 -7.06
N LEU A 52 -7.99 3.98 -6.17
CA LEU A 52 -8.51 4.07 -4.81
C LEU A 52 -7.73 5.09 -3.97
N MET A 53 -6.41 5.16 -4.15
CA MET A 53 -5.57 6.15 -3.45
C MET A 53 -5.92 7.59 -3.86
N ARG A 54 -6.29 7.85 -5.12
CA ARG A 54 -6.79 9.15 -5.56
C ARG A 54 -8.04 9.58 -4.80
N ARG A 55 -8.97 8.66 -4.57
CA ARG A 55 -10.15 8.94 -3.74
C ARG A 55 -9.75 9.32 -2.32
N PHE A 56 -8.86 8.56 -1.70
CA PHE A 56 -8.40 8.84 -0.34
C PHE A 56 -7.64 10.17 -0.24
N ALA A 57 -6.85 10.54 -1.24
CA ALA A 57 -6.21 11.84 -1.30
C ALA A 57 -7.22 12.99 -1.23
N ARG A 58 -8.34 12.87 -1.96
CA ARG A 58 -9.43 13.87 -1.92
C ARG A 58 -10.11 13.92 -0.55
N GLU A 59 -10.36 12.76 0.07
CA GLU A 59 -10.96 12.67 1.41
C GLU A 59 -10.05 13.30 2.49
N LEU A 60 -8.73 13.12 2.37
CA LEU A 60 -7.72 13.74 3.25
C LEU A 60 -7.59 15.26 3.03
N GLY A 61 -8.01 15.77 1.87
CA GLY A 61 -7.86 17.17 1.50
C GLY A 61 -6.42 17.61 1.28
N VAL A 62 -5.56 16.70 0.78
CA VAL A 62 -4.14 16.93 0.45
C VAL A 62 -3.82 16.54 -0.98
N HIS A 63 -2.66 16.98 -1.50
CA HIS A 63 -2.18 16.72 -2.87
C HIS A 63 -0.95 15.82 -2.85
N PRO A 64 -1.07 14.54 -2.43
CA PRO A 64 0.08 13.70 -2.21
C PRO A 64 0.67 13.20 -3.51
N MET A 65 1.98 12.94 -3.49
CA MET A 65 2.58 11.97 -4.38
C MET A 65 2.12 10.56 -3.95
N MET A 66 2.04 9.61 -4.87
CA MET A 66 1.44 8.31 -4.56
C MET A 66 2.25 7.15 -5.10
N ALA A 67 2.47 6.13 -4.26
CA ALA A 67 3.01 4.84 -4.67
C ALA A 67 1.98 3.74 -4.39
N ALA A 68 1.37 3.25 -5.44
CA ALA A 68 0.34 2.23 -5.42
C ALA A 68 0.92 0.82 -5.63
N CYS A 69 0.16 -0.22 -5.27
CA CYS A 69 0.55 -1.62 -5.43
C CYS A 69 1.94 -1.91 -4.85
N ASN A 70 2.22 -1.41 -3.62
CA ASN A 70 3.51 -1.50 -2.93
C ASN A 70 4.69 -0.86 -3.70
N GLY A 71 4.43 0.09 -4.59
CA GLY A 71 5.46 0.76 -5.39
C GLY A 71 5.55 0.30 -6.85
N ALA A 72 4.68 -0.62 -7.29
CA ALA A 72 4.64 -1.01 -8.69
C ALA A 72 4.22 0.14 -9.62
N ARG A 73 3.46 1.11 -9.10
CA ARG A 73 3.10 2.33 -9.83
C ARG A 73 3.31 3.55 -8.95
N ILE A 74 4.12 4.50 -9.41
CA ILE A 74 4.48 5.72 -8.67
C ILE A 74 4.12 6.94 -9.52
N GLU A 75 3.37 7.88 -8.93
CA GLU A 75 2.86 9.08 -9.57
C GLU A 75 3.26 10.33 -8.77
N ALA A 76 3.60 11.41 -9.47
CA ALA A 76 3.96 12.68 -8.85
C ALA A 76 2.77 13.42 -8.20
N GLY A 77 1.56 12.89 -8.31
CA GLY A 77 0.32 13.43 -7.77
C GLY A 77 -0.88 12.87 -8.50
N GLU A 78 -2.08 13.29 -8.12
CA GLU A 78 -3.34 12.78 -8.69
C GLU A 78 -3.41 12.92 -10.23
N ASN A 79 -2.93 14.06 -10.75
CA ASN A 79 -2.88 14.36 -12.17
C ASN A 79 -1.44 14.61 -12.64
N GLY A 80 -0.47 14.17 -11.85
CA GLY A 80 0.95 14.31 -12.16
C GLY A 80 1.45 13.26 -13.16
N PRO A 81 2.70 13.39 -13.62
CA PRO A 81 3.30 12.36 -14.44
C PRO A 81 3.55 11.08 -13.66
N THR A 82 3.50 9.94 -14.35
CA THR A 82 3.98 8.66 -13.84
C THR A 82 5.50 8.74 -13.68
N LEU A 83 6.00 8.54 -12.47
CA LEU A 83 7.42 8.56 -12.13
C LEU A 83 8.08 7.20 -12.37
N ALA A 84 7.36 6.13 -12.05
CA ALA A 84 7.79 4.75 -12.31
C ALA A 84 6.59 3.83 -12.46
N GLU A 85 6.76 2.81 -13.29
CA GLU A 85 5.77 1.78 -13.52
C GLU A 85 6.49 0.44 -13.72
N HIS A 86 6.17 -0.54 -12.87
CA HIS A 86 6.78 -1.86 -12.85
C HIS A 86 5.69 -2.92 -12.99
N THR A 87 5.65 -3.60 -14.11
CA THR A 87 4.76 -4.73 -14.36
C THR A 87 5.57 -6.03 -14.40
N PHE A 88 4.90 -7.14 -14.13
CA PHE A 88 5.48 -8.45 -14.41
C PHE A 88 5.87 -8.57 -15.89
N ALA A 89 6.98 -9.23 -16.17
CA ALA A 89 7.19 -9.83 -17.49
C ALA A 89 6.05 -10.84 -17.75
N GLU A 90 5.57 -10.92 -18.99
CA GLU A 90 4.41 -11.78 -19.32
C GLU A 90 4.63 -13.23 -18.90
N ALA A 91 5.84 -13.78 -19.11
CA ALA A 91 6.16 -15.15 -18.73
C ALA A 91 6.03 -15.38 -17.22
N ASP A 92 6.50 -14.43 -16.42
CA ASP A 92 6.43 -14.47 -14.96
C ASP A 92 4.99 -14.34 -14.48
N ALA A 93 4.22 -13.40 -15.04
CA ALA A 93 2.81 -13.23 -14.72
C ALA A 93 2.00 -14.51 -15.03
N ARG A 94 2.28 -15.16 -16.15
CA ARG A 94 1.64 -16.43 -16.53
C ARG A 94 2.00 -17.58 -15.57
N ARG A 95 3.24 -17.62 -15.09
CA ARG A 95 3.66 -18.62 -14.11
C ARG A 95 2.98 -18.38 -12.75
N VAL A 96 2.95 -17.12 -12.26
CA VAL A 96 2.24 -16.77 -11.02
C VAL A 96 0.76 -17.13 -11.14
N LEU A 97 0.10 -16.75 -12.24
CA LEU A 97 -1.31 -17.08 -12.48
C LEU A 97 -1.55 -18.58 -12.41
N LYS A 98 -0.74 -19.37 -13.12
CA LYS A 98 -0.86 -20.83 -13.12
C LYS A 98 -0.75 -21.42 -11.70
N THR A 99 0.26 -20.98 -10.93
CA THR A 99 0.45 -21.44 -9.54
C THR A 99 -0.74 -21.06 -8.66
N LEU A 100 -1.31 -19.86 -8.84
CA LEU A 100 -2.49 -19.41 -8.10
C LEU A 100 -3.73 -20.26 -8.47
N GLU A 101 -3.98 -20.53 -9.75
CA GLU A 101 -5.07 -21.39 -10.21
C GLU A 101 -4.93 -22.82 -9.64
N GLU A 102 -3.73 -23.40 -9.70
CA GLU A 102 -3.44 -24.75 -9.18
C GLU A 102 -3.59 -24.85 -7.65
N SER A 103 -3.37 -23.74 -6.94
CA SER A 103 -3.57 -23.69 -5.48
C SER A 103 -5.03 -23.79 -5.05
N GLY A 104 -5.97 -23.50 -5.94
CA GLY A 104 -7.41 -23.41 -5.65
C GLY A 104 -7.77 -22.27 -4.70
N MET A 105 -6.85 -21.33 -4.45
CA MET A 105 -7.13 -20.16 -3.62
C MET A 105 -7.87 -19.08 -4.41
N TYR A 106 -8.63 -18.27 -3.69
CA TYR A 106 -9.11 -17.01 -4.25
C TYR A 106 -7.92 -16.06 -4.46
N PHE A 107 -7.88 -15.37 -5.59
CA PHE A 107 -6.87 -14.36 -5.88
C PHE A 107 -7.44 -13.17 -6.63
N ASP A 108 -6.82 -12.02 -6.42
CA ASP A 108 -7.00 -10.81 -7.20
C ASP A 108 -5.71 -10.49 -7.96
N TYR A 109 -5.82 -9.75 -9.06
CA TYR A 109 -4.67 -9.11 -9.69
C TYR A 109 -4.98 -7.66 -10.05
N TYR A 110 -3.94 -6.84 -10.08
CA TYR A 110 -4.04 -5.39 -10.23
C TYR A 110 -3.34 -4.96 -11.50
N ARG A 111 -4.00 -4.13 -12.29
CA ARG A 111 -3.44 -3.44 -13.44
C ARG A 111 -3.95 -2.01 -13.50
N ARG A 112 -3.48 -1.22 -14.50
CA ARG A 112 -3.91 0.16 -14.68
C ARG A 112 -5.43 0.27 -14.82
N GLY A 113 -6.05 1.07 -13.97
CA GLY A 113 -7.48 1.38 -13.98
C GLY A 113 -8.39 0.31 -13.35
N CYS A 114 -7.89 -0.86 -12.99
CA CYS A 114 -8.73 -1.93 -12.50
C CYS A 114 -8.05 -2.82 -11.47
N CYS A 115 -8.84 -3.33 -10.54
CA CYS A 115 -8.55 -4.52 -9.75
C CYS A 115 -9.49 -5.64 -10.21
N TYR A 116 -8.95 -6.79 -10.52
CA TYR A 116 -9.69 -7.92 -11.09
C TYR A 116 -9.74 -9.07 -10.12
N MET A 117 -10.91 -9.69 -9.99
CA MET A 117 -11.12 -10.88 -9.20
C MET A 117 -10.95 -12.13 -10.06
N GLY A 118 -9.90 -12.90 -9.79
CA GLY A 118 -9.50 -14.02 -10.66
C GLY A 118 -10.27 -15.31 -10.48
N ASN A 119 -10.92 -15.54 -9.33
CA ASN A 119 -11.59 -16.81 -9.03
C ASN A 119 -12.85 -16.60 -8.16
N PRO A 120 -14.02 -16.34 -8.79
CA PRO A 120 -15.26 -16.05 -8.06
C PRO A 120 -15.79 -17.25 -7.24
N GLU A 121 -15.51 -18.49 -7.64
CA GLU A 121 -15.94 -19.68 -6.90
C GLU A 121 -15.20 -19.81 -5.58
N ALA A 122 -13.89 -19.57 -5.58
CA ALA A 122 -13.08 -19.54 -4.36
C ALA A 122 -13.48 -18.35 -3.45
N LYS A 123 -13.91 -17.22 -4.02
CA LYS A 123 -14.48 -16.10 -3.25
C LYS A 123 -15.72 -16.51 -2.46
N ALA A 124 -16.64 -17.22 -3.08
CA ALA A 124 -17.84 -17.71 -2.41
C ALA A 124 -17.51 -18.64 -1.22
N ALA A 125 -16.45 -19.45 -1.36
CA ALA A 125 -15.97 -20.33 -0.29
C ALA A 125 -15.34 -19.59 0.89
N LEU A 126 -14.76 -18.40 0.69
CA LEU A 126 -14.23 -17.55 1.75
C LEU A 126 -15.32 -16.83 2.56
N GLY A 127 -16.57 -16.83 2.05
CA GLY A 127 -17.75 -16.27 2.68
C GLY A 127 -17.82 -14.74 2.64
N ALA A 128 -18.98 -14.22 3.01
CA ALA A 128 -19.32 -12.78 3.00
C ALA A 128 -18.36 -11.87 3.79
N ARG A 129 -17.48 -12.43 4.61
CA ARG A 129 -16.48 -11.67 5.39
C ARG A 129 -15.45 -10.92 4.53
N TYR A 130 -15.27 -11.33 3.27
CA TYR A 130 -14.38 -10.65 2.33
C TYR A 130 -15.08 -9.60 1.45
N ALA A 131 -16.39 -9.67 1.31
CA ALA A 131 -17.18 -8.71 0.55
C ALA A 131 -17.11 -7.27 1.11
N HIS A 132 -16.65 -7.12 2.35
CA HIS A 132 -16.57 -5.84 3.04
C HIS A 132 -15.19 -5.16 2.99
N HIS A 133 -14.26 -5.66 2.19
CA HIS A 133 -12.88 -5.12 2.19
C HIS A 133 -12.77 -3.72 1.57
N VAL A 134 -13.78 -3.28 0.82
CA VAL A 134 -13.89 -1.89 0.33
C VAL A 134 -15.37 -1.46 0.38
N PRO A 135 -15.85 -0.92 1.51
CA PRO A 135 -17.19 -0.33 1.55
C PRO A 135 -17.29 0.81 0.53
N GLY A 136 -18.29 0.78 -0.34
CA GLY A 136 -18.60 1.87 -1.26
C GLY A 136 -17.82 1.92 -2.58
N VAL A 137 -17.19 0.83 -3.01
CA VAL A 137 -16.45 0.77 -4.28
C VAL A 137 -17.15 -0.10 -5.33
N GLU A 138 -18.23 -0.77 -5.00
CA GLU A 138 -19.07 -1.42 -6.00
C GLU A 138 -19.83 -0.36 -6.82
N GLY A 139 -19.36 -0.09 -8.04
CA GLY A 139 -20.15 0.51 -9.10
C GLY A 139 -20.13 2.02 -9.26
N GLU A 140 -19.48 2.82 -8.41
CA GLU A 140 -19.45 4.27 -8.59
C GLU A 140 -18.03 4.82 -8.76
N GLY A 141 -17.77 5.39 -9.93
CA GLY A 141 -16.59 6.18 -10.20
C GLY A 141 -15.45 5.48 -10.95
N GLU A 142 -14.24 5.97 -10.76
CA GLU A 142 -13.02 5.59 -11.49
C GLU A 142 -12.45 4.23 -11.09
N TYR A 143 -12.97 3.60 -10.04
CA TYR A 143 -12.50 2.31 -9.54
C TYR A 143 -13.47 1.19 -9.90
N ARG A 144 -12.98 0.21 -10.61
CA ARG A 144 -13.76 -0.96 -11.01
C ARG A 144 -13.18 -2.22 -10.41
N TYR A 145 -14.04 -2.98 -9.73
CA TYR A 145 -13.85 -4.41 -9.51
C TYR A 145 -14.55 -5.16 -10.62
N GLU A 146 -13.80 -5.86 -11.45
CA GLU A 146 -14.37 -6.73 -12.47
C GLU A 146 -14.16 -8.19 -12.06
N THR A 147 -15.24 -8.97 -12.06
CA THR A 147 -15.12 -10.42 -11.96
C THR A 147 -14.81 -10.95 -13.36
N ILE A 148 -13.63 -11.52 -13.55
CA ILE A 148 -13.24 -12.10 -14.82
C ILE A 148 -13.64 -13.56 -14.81
N CYS A 149 -14.58 -13.90 -15.71
CA CYS A 149 -14.99 -15.29 -15.99
C CYS A 149 -14.48 -15.77 -17.36
N ASP A 150 -13.83 -14.89 -18.12
CA ASP A 150 -13.34 -15.14 -19.47
C ASP A 150 -11.82 -15.29 -19.45
N ARG A 151 -11.34 -16.47 -19.83
CA ARG A 151 -9.90 -16.78 -19.87
C ARG A 151 -9.16 -16.01 -20.95
N ASP A 152 -9.81 -15.70 -22.07
CA ASP A 152 -9.16 -14.93 -23.14
C ASP A 152 -8.91 -13.49 -22.66
N ARG A 153 -9.87 -12.92 -21.94
CA ARG A 153 -9.72 -11.62 -21.30
C ARG A 153 -8.59 -11.64 -20.25
N LEU A 154 -8.56 -12.66 -19.38
CA LEU A 154 -7.50 -12.85 -18.39
C LEU A 154 -6.11 -12.91 -19.04
N HIS A 155 -5.97 -13.70 -20.13
CA HIS A 155 -4.70 -13.79 -20.85
C HIS A 155 -4.30 -12.48 -21.53
N ALA A 156 -5.27 -11.71 -22.06
CA ALA A 156 -5.02 -10.39 -22.63
C ALA A 156 -4.57 -9.40 -21.56
N ASP A 157 -5.16 -9.44 -20.37
CA ASP A 157 -4.79 -8.60 -19.23
C ASP A 157 -3.38 -8.92 -18.73
N ILE A 158 -3.00 -10.20 -18.66
CA ILE A 158 -1.64 -10.63 -18.33
C ILE A 158 -0.62 -10.07 -19.32
N ALA A 159 -0.90 -10.15 -20.62
CA ALA A 159 -0.03 -9.62 -21.66
C ALA A 159 0.07 -8.07 -21.65
N ALA A 160 -1.00 -7.41 -21.20
CA ALA A 160 -1.04 -5.94 -21.10
C ALA A 160 -0.29 -5.37 -19.88
N GLY A 161 0.12 -6.22 -18.93
CA GLY A 161 0.90 -5.89 -17.75
C GLY A 161 0.09 -5.87 -16.46
N VAL A 162 0.58 -6.63 -15.49
CA VAL A 162 0.05 -6.75 -14.14
C VAL A 162 1.03 -6.18 -13.13
N TYR A 163 0.56 -5.40 -12.18
CA TYR A 163 1.37 -4.80 -11.11
C TYR A 163 1.55 -5.74 -9.92
N LYS A 164 0.49 -6.46 -9.57
CA LYS A 164 0.42 -7.24 -8.34
C LYS A 164 -0.60 -8.36 -8.47
N PHE A 165 -0.26 -9.52 -7.89
CA PHE A 165 -1.20 -10.58 -7.55
C PHE A 165 -1.38 -10.67 -6.05
N VAL A 166 -2.58 -10.99 -5.59
CA VAL A 166 -2.90 -11.19 -4.17
C VAL A 166 -3.68 -12.49 -4.03
N ALA A 167 -3.14 -13.45 -3.30
CA ALA A 167 -3.92 -14.62 -2.89
C ALA A 167 -4.53 -14.35 -1.51
N LEU A 168 -5.78 -14.74 -1.33
CA LEU A 168 -6.55 -14.54 -0.12
C LEU A 168 -7.00 -15.90 0.46
N GLY A 169 -6.94 -16.00 1.80
CA GLY A 169 -7.26 -17.25 2.50
C GLY A 169 -7.75 -17.03 3.93
N MET A 170 -7.84 -18.10 4.68
CA MET A 170 -8.07 -18.04 6.13
C MET A 170 -6.81 -17.47 6.82
N PRO A 171 -6.94 -16.92 8.07
CA PRO A 171 -5.76 -16.50 8.81
C PRO A 171 -4.72 -17.62 8.89
N TYR A 172 -3.47 -17.30 8.54
CA TYR A 172 -2.35 -18.24 8.53
C TYR A 172 -2.57 -19.48 7.65
N ASP A 173 -3.27 -19.34 6.51
CA ASP A 173 -3.51 -20.44 5.57
C ASP A 173 -2.18 -21.08 5.14
N PRO A 174 -1.97 -22.39 5.35
CA PRO A 174 -0.71 -23.05 5.04
C PRO A 174 -0.34 -23.00 3.55
N ARG A 175 -1.33 -22.76 2.67
CA ARG A 175 -1.09 -22.59 1.24
C ARG A 175 -0.27 -21.36 0.91
N PHE A 176 -0.25 -20.33 1.79
CA PHE A 176 0.60 -19.14 1.60
C PHE A 176 2.09 -19.52 1.61
N ALA A 177 2.52 -20.40 2.55
CA ALA A 177 3.89 -20.87 2.58
C ALA A 177 4.22 -21.66 1.30
N ARG A 178 3.32 -22.56 0.89
CA ARG A 178 3.49 -23.34 -0.34
C ARG A 178 3.60 -22.45 -1.58
N LEU A 179 2.74 -21.43 -1.74
CA LEU A 179 2.83 -20.46 -2.85
C LEU A 179 4.17 -19.73 -2.86
N ARG A 180 4.65 -19.33 -1.68
CA ARG A 180 5.96 -18.67 -1.54
C ARG A 180 7.09 -19.59 -2.01
N ASP A 181 7.07 -20.85 -1.57
CA ASP A 181 8.10 -21.84 -1.92
C ASP A 181 8.10 -22.17 -3.41
N GLU A 182 6.91 -22.35 -4.02
CA GLU A 182 6.76 -22.67 -5.45
C GLU A 182 7.20 -21.54 -6.38
N LEU A 183 7.19 -20.29 -5.89
CA LEU A 183 7.59 -19.10 -6.66
C LEU A 183 8.93 -18.50 -6.20
N ALA A 184 9.64 -19.16 -5.27
CA ALA A 184 10.85 -18.63 -4.65
C ALA A 184 11.99 -18.40 -5.63
N ASP A 185 12.12 -19.25 -6.66
CA ASP A 185 13.16 -19.16 -7.69
C ASP A 185 12.94 -18.00 -8.69
N MET A 186 11.79 -17.36 -8.67
CA MET A 186 11.49 -16.23 -9.55
C MET A 186 12.07 -14.89 -9.05
N GLY A 187 12.56 -14.84 -7.82
CA GLY A 187 13.08 -13.61 -7.22
C GLY A 187 12.04 -12.49 -7.05
N LEU A 188 10.76 -12.84 -6.99
CA LEU A 188 9.66 -11.89 -6.82
C LEU A 188 9.75 -11.16 -5.48
N SER A 189 9.25 -9.93 -5.44
CA SER A 189 8.95 -9.27 -4.18
C SER A 189 7.67 -9.87 -3.60
N VAL A 190 7.78 -10.45 -2.41
CA VAL A 190 6.68 -11.10 -1.71
C VAL A 190 6.40 -10.37 -0.40
N SER A 191 5.16 -10.01 -0.16
CA SER A 191 4.73 -9.34 1.06
C SER A 191 3.39 -9.85 1.56
N SER A 192 2.97 -9.34 2.69
CA SER A 192 1.66 -9.59 3.29
C SER A 192 1.22 -8.33 4.02
N ALA A 193 -0.01 -7.92 3.82
CA ALA A 193 -0.64 -6.81 4.53
C ALA A 193 -1.58 -7.30 5.65
N SER A 194 -1.64 -8.61 5.87
CA SER A 194 -2.43 -9.23 6.93
C SER A 194 -2.13 -10.73 7.03
N THR A 195 -2.61 -11.40 8.08
CA THR A 195 -2.51 -12.86 8.23
C THR A 195 -3.34 -13.65 7.21
N ARG A 196 -4.11 -12.96 6.33
CA ARG A 196 -5.08 -13.55 5.40
C ARG A 196 -4.71 -13.43 3.94
N ASN A 197 -3.57 -12.83 3.64
CA ASN A 197 -3.12 -12.65 2.25
C ASN A 197 -1.64 -12.92 2.07
N ILE A 198 -1.27 -13.17 0.84
CA ILE A 198 0.09 -13.09 0.33
C ILE A 198 0.05 -12.31 -0.99
N GLU A 199 1.00 -11.44 -1.17
CA GLU A 199 1.10 -10.54 -2.32
C GLU A 199 2.39 -10.81 -3.08
N PHE A 200 2.29 -10.82 -4.39
CA PHE A 200 3.42 -11.01 -5.31
C PHE A 200 3.52 -9.78 -6.21
N MET A 201 4.68 -9.15 -6.23
CA MET A 201 5.05 -8.05 -7.12
C MET A 201 6.27 -8.43 -7.96
N PRO A 202 6.55 -7.72 -9.05
CA PRO A 202 7.81 -7.87 -9.78
C PRO A 202 9.03 -7.75 -8.87
N ALA A 203 10.13 -8.39 -9.23
CA ALA A 203 11.37 -8.37 -8.47
C ALA A 203 11.83 -6.93 -8.14
N GLY A 204 12.20 -6.69 -6.90
CA GLY A 204 12.68 -5.39 -6.42
C GLY A 204 11.61 -4.33 -6.20
N VAL A 205 10.33 -4.66 -6.39
CA VAL A 205 9.21 -3.74 -6.10
C VAL A 205 8.79 -3.88 -4.65
N ASP A 206 9.04 -2.86 -3.85
CA ASP A 206 8.61 -2.75 -2.46
C ASP A 206 8.36 -1.28 -2.06
N LYS A 207 7.77 -1.07 -0.88
CA LYS A 207 7.50 0.28 -0.37
C LYS A 207 8.78 1.10 -0.10
N GLY A 208 9.92 0.47 0.16
CA GLY A 208 11.19 1.17 0.36
C GLY A 208 11.76 1.72 -0.95
N GLY A 209 11.73 0.93 -2.03
CA GLY A 209 12.06 1.39 -3.37
C GLY A 209 11.17 2.56 -3.81
N ALA A 210 9.86 2.45 -3.50
CA ALA A 210 8.90 3.51 -3.77
C ALA A 210 9.25 4.82 -3.05
N VAL A 211 9.56 4.77 -1.76
CA VAL A 211 9.92 5.97 -0.98
C VAL A 211 11.21 6.59 -1.51
N ARG A 212 12.23 5.80 -1.85
CA ARG A 212 13.45 6.34 -2.48
C ARG A 212 13.16 7.08 -3.79
N ALA A 213 12.27 6.54 -4.63
CA ALA A 213 11.86 7.19 -5.87
C ALA A 213 11.07 8.48 -5.62
N LEU A 214 10.16 8.49 -4.64
CA LEU A 214 9.40 9.67 -4.21
C LEU A 214 10.32 10.77 -3.64
N CYS A 215 11.27 10.41 -2.79
CA CYS A 215 12.28 11.32 -2.26
C CYS A 215 13.11 11.96 -3.38
N ALA A 216 13.59 11.15 -4.32
CA ALA A 216 14.35 11.64 -5.48
C ALA A 216 13.53 12.62 -6.34
N ALA A 217 12.27 12.29 -6.62
CA ALA A 217 11.38 13.15 -7.40
C ALA A 217 11.03 14.46 -6.66
N ALA A 218 10.96 14.43 -5.33
CA ALA A 218 10.74 15.61 -4.50
C ALA A 218 12.00 16.44 -4.24
N GLY A 219 13.18 15.95 -4.60
CA GLY A 219 14.46 16.60 -4.25
C GLY A 219 14.76 16.57 -2.75
N VAL A 220 14.26 15.57 -2.02
CA VAL A 220 14.40 15.42 -0.58
C VAL A 220 15.33 14.25 -0.27
N SER A 221 16.30 14.44 0.65
CA SER A 221 17.10 13.32 1.15
C SER A 221 16.20 12.37 1.97
N PRO A 222 16.33 11.04 1.82
CA PRO A 222 15.63 10.09 2.68
C PRO A 222 15.87 10.31 4.18
N GLU A 223 16.98 10.91 4.58
CA GLU A 223 17.28 11.29 5.96
C GLU A 223 16.30 12.34 6.52
N ASN A 224 15.72 13.18 5.64
CA ASN A 224 14.72 14.19 5.95
C ASN A 224 13.29 13.68 5.72
N ALA A 225 13.11 12.37 5.49
CA ALA A 225 11.81 11.75 5.36
C ALA A 225 11.39 11.07 6.67
N MET A 226 10.10 11.22 7.02
CA MET A 226 9.45 10.51 8.11
C MET A 226 8.44 9.53 7.52
N ALA A 227 8.55 8.25 7.90
CA ALA A 227 7.69 7.20 7.40
C ALA A 227 6.84 6.59 8.51
N PHE A 228 5.56 6.30 8.22
CA PHE A 228 4.62 5.70 9.16
C PHE A 228 4.09 4.37 8.60
N GLY A 229 4.08 3.32 9.41
CA GLY A 229 3.58 2.00 9.02
C GLY A 229 3.29 1.11 10.23
N ASP A 230 2.62 -0.03 9.97
CA ASP A 230 2.19 -0.97 11.02
C ASP A 230 2.40 -2.45 10.67
N GLN A 231 2.56 -2.80 9.38
CA GLN A 231 2.71 -4.18 8.92
C GLN A 231 4.11 -4.47 8.36
N THR A 232 4.42 -5.75 8.19
CA THR A 232 5.75 -6.18 7.70
C THR A 232 6.10 -5.66 6.31
N ASN A 233 5.12 -5.37 5.44
CA ASN A 233 5.35 -4.74 4.14
C ASN A 233 5.79 -3.25 4.24
N ASP A 234 5.72 -2.65 5.44
CA ASP A 234 6.20 -1.29 5.71
C ASP A 234 7.67 -1.25 6.12
N ILE A 235 8.24 -2.37 6.57
CA ILE A 235 9.64 -2.42 7.02
C ILE A 235 10.60 -1.83 5.99
N PRO A 236 10.50 -2.16 4.69
CA PRO A 236 11.38 -1.54 3.69
C PRO A 236 11.22 -0.01 3.61
N MET A 237 9.99 0.52 3.77
CA MET A 237 9.74 1.96 3.80
C MET A 237 10.32 2.62 5.06
N LEU A 238 10.07 2.03 6.22
CA LEU A 238 10.58 2.53 7.50
C LEU A 238 12.10 2.57 7.50
N THR A 239 12.75 1.51 7.03
CA THR A 239 14.22 1.43 6.98
C THR A 239 14.86 2.34 5.92
N ALA A 240 14.10 2.77 4.92
CA ALA A 240 14.56 3.71 3.90
C ALA A 240 14.57 5.18 4.37
N CYS A 241 13.91 5.50 5.48
CA CYS A 241 13.74 6.87 5.96
C CYS A 241 14.58 7.16 7.20
N GLY A 242 14.98 8.44 7.35
CA GLY A 242 15.71 8.89 8.53
C GLY A 242 14.87 8.88 9.82
N TRP A 243 13.54 8.98 9.69
CA TRP A 243 12.60 9.05 10.81
C TRP A 243 11.51 7.96 10.68
N PRO A 244 11.85 6.69 10.94
CA PRO A 244 10.87 5.61 10.95
C PRO A 244 9.96 5.70 12.19
N VAL A 245 8.65 5.62 11.94
CA VAL A 245 7.59 5.65 12.95
C VAL A 245 6.73 4.41 12.80
N ALA A 246 6.65 3.57 13.82
CA ALA A 246 5.69 2.48 13.89
C ALA A 246 4.46 2.92 14.68
N MET A 247 3.29 2.44 14.27
CA MET A 247 2.06 2.67 15.01
C MET A 247 2.01 1.81 16.29
N GLU A 248 1.26 2.21 17.30
CA GLU A 248 1.10 1.42 18.53
C GLU A 248 0.44 0.06 18.26
N ASN A 249 -0.46 -0.02 17.28
CA ASN A 249 -1.06 -1.26 16.79
C ASN A 249 -0.15 -2.08 15.87
N ALA A 250 1.06 -1.62 15.56
CA ALA A 250 1.98 -2.32 14.65
C ALA A 250 2.46 -3.66 15.21
N GLU A 251 2.82 -4.57 14.30
CA GLU A 251 3.45 -5.83 14.67
C GLU A 251 4.78 -5.59 15.44
N PRO A 252 5.14 -6.47 16.39
CA PRO A 252 6.35 -6.29 17.19
C PRO A 252 7.61 -6.07 16.34
N VAL A 253 7.80 -6.83 15.28
CA VAL A 253 8.95 -6.73 14.37
C VAL A 253 9.02 -5.38 13.65
N VAL A 254 7.88 -4.74 13.39
CA VAL A 254 7.81 -3.40 12.78
C VAL A 254 8.25 -2.34 13.79
N LYS A 255 7.82 -2.48 15.05
CA LYS A 255 8.23 -1.57 16.15
C LYS A 255 9.74 -1.61 16.39
N GLU A 256 10.40 -2.75 16.18
CA GLU A 256 11.85 -2.87 16.29
C GLU A 256 12.61 -2.04 15.25
N CYS A 257 11.98 -1.75 14.11
CA CYS A 257 12.56 -0.90 13.06
C CYS A 257 12.36 0.60 13.29
N ALA A 258 11.55 1.00 14.27
CA ALA A 258 11.13 2.38 14.46
C ALA A 258 12.00 3.14 15.47
N ARG A 259 12.14 4.45 15.26
CA ARG A 259 12.70 5.39 16.23
C ARG A 259 11.62 6.00 17.12
N ILE A 260 10.39 6.05 16.64
CA ILE A 260 9.24 6.65 17.30
C ILE A 260 8.10 5.65 17.25
N ILE A 261 7.38 5.52 18.35
CA ILE A 261 6.09 4.81 18.40
C ILE A 261 5.00 5.86 18.43
N ALA A 262 4.19 5.90 17.38
CA ALA A 262 3.00 6.74 17.32
C ALA A 262 1.86 6.12 18.12
N PRO A 263 0.92 6.89 18.67
CA PRO A 263 -0.31 6.37 19.23
C PRO A 263 -1.07 5.48 18.24
N ASP A 264 -2.02 4.70 18.75
CA ASP A 264 -2.87 3.82 17.96
C ASP A 264 -3.56 4.57 16.80
N HIS A 265 -3.77 3.87 15.67
CA HIS A 265 -4.40 4.45 14.48
C HIS A 265 -5.84 4.93 14.75
N ASP A 266 -6.57 4.26 15.64
CA ASP A 266 -7.93 4.65 16.04
C ASP A 266 -7.97 5.98 16.80
N LEU A 267 -6.85 6.38 17.38
CA LEU A 267 -6.69 7.68 18.07
C LEU A 267 -6.18 8.80 17.14
N GLY A 268 -5.98 8.51 15.87
CA GLY A 268 -5.34 9.46 14.95
C GLY A 268 -3.85 9.65 15.23
N GLY A 269 -3.16 8.54 15.51
CA GLY A 269 -1.77 8.53 15.96
C GLY A 269 -0.80 9.23 15.02
N VAL A 270 -1.05 9.22 13.71
CA VAL A 270 -0.24 9.99 12.74
C VAL A 270 -0.33 11.49 13.03
N GLY A 271 -1.56 12.03 13.14
CA GLY A 271 -1.78 13.46 13.40
C GLY A 271 -1.19 13.92 14.73
N LEU A 272 -1.38 13.10 15.79
CA LEU A 272 -0.78 13.37 17.12
C LEU A 272 0.74 13.40 17.04
N THR A 273 1.35 12.48 16.30
CA THR A 273 2.81 12.43 16.12
C THR A 273 3.31 13.62 15.31
N LEU A 274 2.63 13.98 14.23
CA LEU A 274 2.98 15.15 13.42
C LEU A 274 2.86 16.44 14.23
N LYS A 275 1.81 16.58 15.05
CA LYS A 275 1.67 17.71 15.97
C LYS A 275 2.88 17.84 16.88
N LYS A 276 3.30 16.74 17.50
CA LYS A 276 4.40 16.74 18.47
C LYS A 276 5.77 17.03 17.86
N TYR A 277 6.06 16.48 16.69
CA TYR A 277 7.42 16.43 16.14
C TYR A 277 7.64 17.33 14.92
N VAL A 278 6.59 17.76 14.23
CA VAL A 278 6.69 18.54 12.99
C VAL A 278 6.03 19.91 13.12
N LEU A 279 4.84 19.96 13.72
CA LEU A 279 4.02 21.17 13.76
C LEU A 279 4.26 22.02 15.03
N GLY A 280 4.64 21.41 16.15
CA GLY A 280 4.84 22.11 17.43
C GLY A 280 3.53 22.67 17.98
N ASP A 281 3.54 23.95 18.38
CA ASP A 281 2.41 24.63 19.02
C ASP A 281 1.31 25.09 18.03
N GLU A 282 1.41 24.72 16.74
CA GLU A 282 0.36 25.06 15.77
C GLU A 282 -0.96 24.40 16.14
N GLU A 283 -2.04 25.19 16.19
CA GLU A 283 -3.39 24.68 16.37
C GLU A 283 -3.83 23.94 15.08
N ILE A 284 -4.18 22.67 15.20
CA ILE A 284 -4.68 21.80 14.11
C ILE A 284 -6.03 21.20 14.46
#